data_eac80af8bb0f09646c4c7a7c9575962c
#
_entry.id   eac80af8bb0f09646c4c7a7c9575962c
#
_cell.length_a   1.000
_cell.length_b   1.000
_cell.length_c   1.000
_cell.angle_alpha   90.00
_cell.angle_beta   90.00
_cell.angle_gamma   90.00
#
_symmetry.space_group_name_H-M   'P 1'
#
loop_
_entity.id
_entity.type
_entity.pdbx_description
1 polymer ?
#
loop_
_entity_poly.entity_id
_entity_poly.type
_entity_poly.pdbx_seq_one_letter_code
_entity_poly.pdbx_strand_id
1 'polypeptide(L)'
;MTVGYSDAISGARQIKMLGLAGTYTQILDENRPIMRGLSAPYGLSYTPGMWLNSIQVSKGISSVTAGHEAITGQINLEHRKPTDDERLFINFYLDDELRPELNLSTALPVTKDKKLSTILLLHGSLDTHLLGDMDDNGDGFMDLPKTRLGAVANRWLYTADNGAQVRWGFKYLAENRLSGQKHYKASMREEMDTDWDKGAMYGSQIKNRELNAY
;
A
#
# COMPACT_ATOMS: atom_id res chain seq x y z
N MET A 1 -5.08 18.55 7.60
CA MET A 1 -4.97 17.20 7.02
C MET A 1 -5.06 16.21 8.17
N THR A 2 -5.98 15.27 8.08
CA THR A 2 -6.20 14.24 9.10
C THR A 2 -6.29 12.88 8.43
N VAL A 3 -5.85 11.83 9.13
CA VAL A 3 -6.05 10.45 8.72
C VAL A 3 -7.31 9.92 9.40
N GLY A 4 -8.11 9.18 8.68
CA GLY A 4 -9.28 8.49 9.23
C GLY A 4 -9.48 7.16 8.53
N TYR A 5 -10.21 6.27 9.17
CA TYR A 5 -10.64 5.04 8.53
C TYR A 5 -11.90 5.28 7.72
N SER A 6 -12.05 4.61 6.59
CA SER A 6 -13.27 4.66 5.79
C SER A 6 -14.38 3.81 6.41
N ASP A 7 -14.01 2.65 6.92
CA ASP A 7 -14.88 1.70 7.61
C ASP A 7 -14.04 0.74 8.48
N ALA A 8 -14.68 0.13 9.48
CA ALA A 8 -14.02 -0.79 10.40
C ALA A 8 -13.73 -2.16 9.75
N ILE A 9 -14.52 -2.56 8.75
CA ILE A 9 -14.41 -3.88 8.12
C ILE A 9 -13.21 -3.95 7.20
N SER A 10 -13.04 -2.93 6.34
CA SER A 10 -11.90 -2.91 5.42
C SER A 10 -10.62 -2.39 6.07
N GLY A 11 -10.73 -1.60 7.15
CA GLY A 11 -9.61 -0.91 7.77
C GLY A 11 -8.88 0.05 6.81
N ALA A 12 -9.56 0.47 5.74
CA ALA A 12 -8.98 1.35 4.75
C ALA A 12 -8.74 2.75 5.33
N ARG A 13 -7.50 3.22 5.22
CA ARG A 13 -7.10 4.53 5.72
C ARG A 13 -7.24 5.57 4.61
N GLN A 14 -7.86 6.68 4.94
CA GLN A 14 -8.02 7.81 4.03
C GLN A 14 -7.40 9.07 4.61
N ILE A 15 -6.77 9.86 3.76
CA ILE A 15 -6.30 11.19 4.13
C ILE A 15 -7.39 12.20 3.77
N LYS A 16 -7.93 12.85 4.79
CA LYS A 16 -8.93 13.92 4.65
C LYS A 16 -8.22 15.26 4.54
N MET A 17 -8.53 16.02 3.50
CA MET A 17 -8.03 17.37 3.28
C MET A 17 -9.18 18.37 3.19
N LEU A 18 -8.96 19.59 3.68
CA LEU A 18 -9.94 20.69 3.63
C LEU A 18 -11.33 20.32 4.21
N GLY A 19 -11.36 19.39 5.18
CA GLY A 19 -12.61 18.94 5.81
C GLY A 19 -13.44 17.93 5.01
N LEU A 20 -13.00 17.55 3.80
CA LEU A 20 -13.71 16.60 2.94
C LEU A 20 -13.14 15.19 3.04
N ALA A 21 -13.91 14.20 2.61
CA ALA A 21 -13.51 12.79 2.61
C ALA A 21 -12.28 12.54 1.74
N GLY A 22 -11.50 11.51 2.06
CA GLY A 22 -10.29 11.17 1.33
C GLY A 22 -10.51 10.74 -0.13
N THR A 23 -11.73 10.40 -0.51
CA THR A 23 -12.13 10.12 -1.90
C THR A 23 -11.96 11.32 -2.85
N TYR A 24 -11.89 12.53 -2.30
CA TYR A 24 -11.62 13.77 -3.05
C TYR A 24 -10.14 14.16 -3.09
N THR A 25 -9.28 13.32 -2.50
CA THR A 25 -7.82 13.50 -2.50
C THR A 25 -7.20 12.50 -3.48
N GLN A 26 -6.49 13.01 -4.47
CA GLN A 26 -5.84 12.17 -5.46
C GLN A 26 -4.48 11.69 -4.98
N ILE A 27 -4.20 10.40 -5.17
CA ILE A 27 -2.89 9.80 -4.91
C ILE A 27 -2.21 9.54 -6.25
N LEU A 28 -0.99 10.05 -6.38
CA LEU A 28 -0.14 9.87 -7.55
C LEU A 28 1.10 9.07 -7.15
N ASP A 29 1.59 8.28 -8.08
CA ASP A 29 2.89 7.63 -8.03
C ASP A 29 3.76 8.20 -9.15
N GLU A 30 4.76 9.00 -8.77
CA GLU A 30 5.63 9.73 -9.70
C GLU A 30 4.81 10.53 -10.75
N ASN A 31 3.88 11.35 -10.27
CA ASN A 31 2.97 12.17 -11.06
C ASN A 31 1.98 11.39 -11.95
N ARG A 32 1.83 10.08 -11.74
CA ARG A 32 0.87 9.25 -12.46
C ARG A 32 -0.25 8.80 -11.54
N PRO A 33 -1.52 8.98 -11.90
CA PRO A 33 -2.65 8.51 -11.11
C PRO A 33 -2.79 6.99 -11.29
N ILE A 34 -2.26 6.19 -10.36
CA ILE A 34 -2.29 4.74 -10.45
C ILE A 34 -3.34 4.07 -9.57
N MET A 35 -3.70 4.71 -8.46
CA MET A 35 -4.67 4.18 -7.51
C MET A 35 -6.04 4.82 -7.75
N ARG A 36 -6.90 4.14 -8.50
CA ARG A 36 -8.23 4.62 -8.88
C ARG A 36 -9.32 3.60 -8.58
N GLY A 37 -10.56 4.05 -8.53
CA GLY A 37 -11.72 3.20 -8.33
C GLY A 37 -11.70 2.47 -6.98
N LEU A 38 -11.92 1.16 -6.99
CA LEU A 38 -12.02 0.34 -5.77
C LEU A 38 -10.71 0.24 -4.99
N SER A 39 -9.56 0.42 -5.61
CA SER A 39 -8.25 0.38 -4.95
C SER A 39 -7.82 1.71 -4.34
N ALA A 40 -8.48 2.82 -4.69
CA ALA A 40 -8.13 4.16 -4.21
C ALA A 40 -8.06 4.27 -2.68
N PRO A 41 -8.97 3.69 -1.88
CA PRO A 41 -8.91 3.74 -0.43
C PRO A 41 -7.67 3.03 0.17
N TYR A 42 -7.09 2.09 -0.55
CA TYR A 42 -5.92 1.32 -0.10
C TYR A 42 -4.59 1.85 -0.63
N GLY A 43 -4.62 2.87 -1.48
CA GLY A 43 -3.44 3.34 -2.24
C GLY A 43 -2.22 3.65 -1.39
N LEU A 44 -2.42 4.26 -0.21
CA LEU A 44 -1.33 4.55 0.72
C LEU A 44 -0.79 3.28 1.40
N SER A 45 -1.64 2.30 1.68
CA SER A 45 -1.24 1.03 2.28
C SER A 45 -0.42 0.16 1.32
N TYR A 46 -0.55 0.39 0.01
CA TYR A 46 0.13 -0.37 -1.03
C TYR A 46 1.50 0.19 -1.44
N THR A 47 1.91 1.27 -0.78
CA THR A 47 3.24 1.83 -1.02
C THR A 47 3.98 1.95 0.30
N PRO A 48 4.90 1.00 0.59
CA PRO A 48 5.67 1.02 1.81
C PRO A 48 6.46 2.32 1.95
N GLY A 49 6.43 2.94 3.14
CA GLY A 49 7.11 4.20 3.38
C GLY A 49 8.63 4.14 3.13
N MET A 50 9.23 2.97 3.37
CA MET A 50 10.67 2.75 3.14
C MET A 50 11.06 2.72 1.66
N TRP A 51 10.09 2.60 0.74
CA TRP A 51 10.32 2.70 -0.70
C TRP A 51 10.35 4.13 -1.21
N LEU A 52 9.91 5.08 -0.38
CA LEU A 52 9.75 6.47 -0.77
C LEU A 52 11.03 7.27 -0.49
N ASN A 53 11.37 8.12 -1.44
CA ASN A 53 12.35 9.18 -1.29
C ASN A 53 11.72 10.46 -0.75
N SER A 54 10.52 10.79 -1.25
CA SER A 54 9.78 11.96 -0.79
C SER A 54 8.26 11.80 -0.99
N ILE A 55 7.50 12.59 -0.24
CA ILE A 55 6.06 12.73 -0.36
C ILE A 55 5.76 14.21 -0.58
N GLN A 56 5.14 14.51 -1.71
CA GLN A 56 4.73 15.87 -2.06
C GLN A 56 3.23 16.02 -1.82
N VAL A 57 2.84 17.02 -1.06
CA VAL A 57 1.42 17.29 -0.73
C VAL A 57 1.04 18.65 -1.26
N SER A 58 0.06 18.69 -2.15
CA SER A 58 -0.58 19.90 -2.66
C SER A 58 -2.02 19.96 -2.15
N LYS A 59 -2.43 21.11 -1.62
CA LYS A 59 -3.80 21.35 -1.15
C LYS A 59 -4.57 22.20 -2.16
N GLY A 60 -5.84 21.88 -2.35
CA GLY A 60 -6.71 22.55 -3.29
C GLY A 60 -6.78 21.86 -4.64
N ILE A 61 -7.47 22.48 -5.59
CA ILE A 61 -7.67 21.94 -6.93
C ILE A 61 -6.33 21.83 -7.66
N SER A 62 -6.09 20.68 -8.24
CA SER A 62 -4.86 20.40 -8.97
C SER A 62 -5.01 20.65 -10.47
N SER A 63 -3.87 20.59 -11.17
CA SER A 63 -3.84 20.71 -12.63
C SER A 63 -4.59 19.58 -13.32
N VAL A 64 -5.32 19.89 -14.39
CA VAL A 64 -6.02 18.92 -15.24
C VAL A 64 -5.07 17.86 -15.84
N THR A 65 -3.78 18.16 -15.94
CA THR A 65 -2.77 17.21 -16.42
C THR A 65 -2.61 16.00 -15.54
N ALA A 66 -2.91 16.12 -14.23
CA ALA A 66 -2.85 15.03 -13.27
C ALA A 66 -4.20 14.29 -13.13
N GLY A 67 -5.26 14.73 -13.81
CA GLY A 67 -6.59 14.15 -13.75
C GLY A 67 -7.60 15.07 -13.04
N HIS A 68 -8.85 14.62 -12.99
CA HIS A 68 -9.99 15.40 -12.47
C HIS A 68 -10.35 15.07 -11.01
N GLU A 69 -9.68 14.12 -10.39
CA GLU A 69 -10.05 13.57 -9.08
C GLU A 69 -9.53 14.41 -7.91
N ALA A 70 -8.58 15.33 -8.15
CA ALA A 70 -7.97 16.17 -7.14
C ALA A 70 -8.81 17.39 -6.81
N ILE A 71 -9.85 17.22 -6.02
CA ILE A 71 -10.72 18.33 -5.58
C ILE A 71 -10.15 19.00 -4.34
N THR A 72 -9.71 18.22 -3.35
CA THR A 72 -9.16 18.72 -2.09
C THR A 72 -7.66 18.80 -2.07
N GLY A 73 -6.99 18.08 -2.95
CA GLY A 73 -5.55 18.07 -3.07
C GLY A 73 -4.99 16.80 -3.69
N GLN A 74 -3.69 16.80 -3.82
CA GLN A 74 -2.88 15.69 -4.34
C GLN A 74 -1.82 15.27 -3.35
N ILE A 75 -1.55 13.97 -3.33
CA ILE A 75 -0.40 13.37 -2.66
C ILE A 75 0.39 12.65 -3.73
N ASN A 76 1.58 13.13 -4.04
CA ASN A 76 2.48 12.47 -4.98
C ASN A 76 3.58 11.74 -4.21
N LEU A 77 3.73 10.46 -4.52
CA LEU A 77 4.70 9.55 -3.92
C LEU A 77 5.89 9.42 -4.88
N GLU A 78 7.07 9.85 -4.43
CA GLU A 78 8.31 9.72 -5.18
C GLU A 78 9.11 8.54 -4.63
N HIS A 79 9.36 7.55 -5.45
CA HIS A 79 10.14 6.38 -5.05
C HIS A 79 11.65 6.63 -5.08
N ARG A 80 12.39 5.83 -4.32
CA ARG A 80 13.85 5.75 -4.37
C ARG A 80 14.33 5.47 -5.79
N LYS A 81 15.42 6.10 -6.19
CA LYS A 81 16.01 6.02 -7.53
C LYS A 81 17.19 5.07 -7.54
N PRO A 82 17.44 4.35 -8.66
CA PRO A 82 18.57 3.44 -8.76
C PRO A 82 19.95 4.09 -8.60
N THR A 83 20.04 5.42 -8.83
CA THR A 83 21.29 6.19 -8.80
C THR A 83 21.61 6.79 -7.45
N ASP A 84 20.59 7.02 -6.63
CA ASP A 84 20.69 7.85 -5.41
C ASP A 84 20.53 7.00 -4.14
N ASP A 85 20.31 5.69 -4.31
CA ASP A 85 20.06 4.81 -3.18
C ASP A 85 21.31 4.02 -2.77
N GLU A 86 21.29 3.55 -1.52
CA GLU A 86 22.31 2.66 -1.00
C GLU A 86 22.33 1.34 -1.76
N ARG A 87 23.52 0.74 -1.90
CA ARG A 87 23.65 -0.53 -2.60
C ARG A 87 22.81 -1.65 -1.98
N LEU A 88 22.66 -1.63 -0.68
CA LEU A 88 21.81 -2.55 0.08
C LEU A 88 21.28 -1.85 1.30
N PHE A 89 19.96 -1.84 1.43
CA PHE A 89 19.25 -1.37 2.60
C PHE A 89 18.30 -2.45 3.09
N ILE A 90 18.35 -2.76 4.38
CA ILE A 90 17.46 -3.70 5.06
C ILE A 90 16.87 -3.00 6.26
N ASN A 91 15.56 -3.01 6.37
CA ASN A 91 14.84 -2.51 7.52
C ASN A 91 13.89 -3.58 8.03
N PHE A 92 13.97 -3.87 9.32
CA PHE A 92 13.05 -4.72 10.03
C PHE A 92 12.36 -3.92 11.12
N TYR A 93 11.06 -3.98 11.16
CA TYR A 93 10.23 -3.36 12.19
C TYR A 93 9.41 -4.43 12.89
N LEU A 94 9.25 -4.29 14.19
CA LEU A 94 8.41 -5.13 15.03
C LEU A 94 7.85 -4.24 16.14
N ASP A 95 6.56 -4.33 16.37
CA ASP A 95 5.92 -3.63 17.48
C ASP A 95 5.62 -4.55 18.68
N ASP A 96 4.95 -4.00 19.70
CA ASP A 96 4.58 -4.68 20.93
C ASP A 96 3.52 -5.77 20.74
N GLU A 97 2.74 -5.73 19.66
CA GLU A 97 1.79 -6.76 19.25
C GLU A 97 2.41 -7.83 18.34
N LEU A 98 3.74 -7.77 18.17
CA LEU A 98 4.53 -8.61 17.27
C LEU A 98 4.01 -8.58 15.82
N ARG A 99 3.79 -7.37 15.28
CA ARG A 99 3.51 -7.15 13.87
C ARG A 99 4.82 -6.95 13.11
N PRO A 100 5.36 -7.98 12.44
CA PRO A 100 6.61 -7.84 11.73
C PRO A 100 6.42 -7.16 10.39
N GLU A 101 7.36 -6.28 10.06
CA GLU A 101 7.51 -5.67 8.74
C GLU A 101 8.97 -5.78 8.31
N LEU A 102 9.18 -6.27 7.07
CA LEU A 102 10.51 -6.35 6.46
C LEU A 102 10.52 -5.56 5.16
N ASN A 103 11.50 -4.68 5.04
CA ASN A 103 11.79 -3.95 3.81
C ASN A 103 13.23 -4.23 3.38
N LEU A 104 13.41 -4.43 2.08
CA LEU A 104 14.72 -4.55 1.46
C LEU A 104 14.75 -3.71 0.20
N SER A 105 15.83 -2.94 0.01
CA SER A 105 16.13 -2.33 -1.27
C SER A 105 17.59 -2.61 -1.67
N THR A 106 17.81 -2.80 -2.97
CA THR A 106 19.16 -2.93 -3.53
C THR A 106 19.25 -2.19 -4.84
N ALA A 107 20.17 -1.23 -4.90
CA ALA A 107 20.44 -0.40 -6.08
C ALA A 107 21.78 -0.77 -6.69
N LEU A 108 21.80 -1.07 -7.99
CA LEU A 108 22.97 -1.57 -8.68
C LEU A 108 23.15 -0.87 -10.04
N PRO A 109 24.35 -0.35 -10.32
CA PRO A 109 24.73 -0.02 -11.70
C PRO A 109 24.90 -1.33 -12.49
N VAL A 110 24.24 -1.43 -13.64
CA VAL A 110 24.28 -2.62 -14.49
C VAL A 110 25.43 -2.52 -15.48
N THR A 111 25.71 -1.31 -15.97
CA THR A 111 26.79 -1.03 -16.88
C THR A 111 27.97 -0.34 -16.16
N LYS A 112 29.18 -0.57 -16.63
CA LYS A 112 30.42 0.03 -16.05
C LYS A 112 30.41 1.55 -16.11
N ASP A 113 29.81 2.12 -17.13
CA ASP A 113 29.64 3.57 -17.33
C ASP A 113 28.49 4.16 -16.50
N LYS A 114 27.78 3.32 -15.73
CA LYS A 114 26.64 3.68 -14.88
C LYS A 114 25.45 4.28 -15.65
N LYS A 115 25.41 4.15 -16.97
CA LYS A 115 24.28 4.64 -17.78
C LYS A 115 23.02 3.85 -17.54
N LEU A 116 23.14 2.55 -17.28
CA LEU A 116 22.03 1.68 -16.92
C LEU A 116 22.12 1.27 -15.45
N SER A 117 21.10 1.58 -14.69
CA SER A 117 20.99 1.25 -13.26
C SER A 117 19.64 0.63 -12.96
N THR A 118 19.59 -0.21 -11.93
CA THR A 118 18.36 -0.85 -11.46
C THR A 118 18.26 -0.78 -9.94
N ILE A 119 17.03 -0.74 -9.44
CA ILE A 119 16.71 -0.91 -8.02
C ILE A 119 15.63 -1.98 -7.88
N LEU A 120 15.86 -2.91 -6.96
CA LEU A 120 14.88 -3.88 -6.51
C LEU A 120 14.39 -3.47 -5.12
N LEU A 121 13.09 -3.42 -4.95
CA LEU A 121 12.40 -3.08 -3.71
C LEU A 121 11.53 -4.26 -3.30
N LEU A 122 11.69 -4.75 -2.08
CA LEU A 122 10.89 -5.82 -1.50
C LEU A 122 10.25 -5.34 -0.20
N HIS A 123 9.02 -5.77 0.03
CA HIS A 123 8.28 -5.49 1.25
C HIS A 123 7.42 -6.69 1.64
N GLY A 124 7.38 -6.97 2.94
CA GLY A 124 6.47 -7.93 3.53
C GLY A 124 6.01 -7.46 4.89
N SER A 125 4.72 -7.55 5.17
CA SER A 125 4.14 -7.22 6.47
C SER A 125 3.05 -8.20 6.87
N LEU A 126 2.98 -8.48 8.18
CA LEU A 126 1.94 -9.29 8.79
C LEU A 126 1.32 -8.48 9.93
N ASP A 127 0.06 -8.14 9.78
CA ASP A 127 -0.75 -7.51 10.81
C ASP A 127 -1.78 -8.54 11.28
N THR A 128 -1.35 -9.42 12.18
CA THR A 128 -2.15 -10.57 12.64
C THR A 128 -2.19 -10.66 14.15
N HIS A 129 -1.61 -9.69 14.87
CA HIS A 129 -1.47 -9.68 16.33
C HIS A 129 -1.04 -11.08 16.82
N LEU A 130 0.22 -11.42 16.64
CA LEU A 130 0.75 -12.73 17.04
C LEU A 130 0.70 -12.93 18.56
N LEU A 131 0.83 -11.83 19.33
CA LEU A 131 0.58 -11.77 20.76
C LEU A 131 -0.51 -10.72 20.99
N GLY A 132 -1.65 -11.16 21.50
CA GLY A 132 -2.74 -10.27 21.81
C GLY A 132 -4.04 -10.65 21.10
N ASP A 133 -5.05 -9.89 21.41
CA ASP A 133 -6.39 -10.00 20.84
C ASP A 133 -6.59 -8.89 19.81
N MET A 134 -7.30 -9.18 18.74
CA MET A 134 -7.70 -8.17 17.77
C MET A 134 -9.03 -7.50 18.13
N ASP A 135 -9.56 -7.79 19.28
CA ASP A 135 -10.79 -7.28 19.87
C ASP A 135 -10.42 -6.59 21.18
N ASP A 136 -9.97 -5.36 21.10
CA ASP A 136 -9.51 -4.56 22.24
C ASP A 136 -10.68 -4.06 23.11
N ASN A 137 -11.85 -3.91 22.50
CA ASN A 137 -13.04 -3.39 23.17
C ASN A 137 -13.95 -4.49 23.75
N GLY A 138 -13.73 -5.76 23.43
CA GLY A 138 -14.43 -6.93 23.96
C GLY A 138 -15.84 -7.16 23.37
N ASP A 139 -16.12 -6.60 22.18
CA ASP A 139 -17.44 -6.73 21.54
C ASP A 139 -17.59 -7.99 20.65
N GLY A 140 -16.54 -8.79 20.54
CA GLY A 140 -16.50 -10.02 19.75
C GLY A 140 -16.14 -9.82 18.28
N PHE A 141 -15.81 -8.58 17.86
CA PHE A 141 -15.37 -8.26 16.52
C PHE A 141 -13.90 -7.82 16.51
N MET A 142 -13.25 -8.02 15.39
CA MET A 142 -11.91 -7.49 15.18
C MET A 142 -11.99 -5.97 14.96
N ASP A 143 -11.28 -5.18 15.78
CA ASP A 143 -11.18 -3.72 15.64
C ASP A 143 -10.42 -3.31 14.38
N LEU A 144 -9.44 -4.11 13.97
CA LEU A 144 -8.69 -3.96 12.73
C LEU A 144 -8.64 -5.30 11.98
N PRO A 145 -8.63 -5.27 10.64
CA PRO A 145 -8.52 -6.50 9.87
C PRO A 145 -7.13 -7.13 9.98
N LYS A 146 -7.10 -8.46 10.06
CA LYS A 146 -5.87 -9.24 9.89
C LYS A 146 -5.36 -9.07 8.47
N THR A 147 -4.17 -8.50 8.31
CA THR A 147 -3.60 -8.20 7.00
C THR A 147 -2.30 -8.95 6.77
N ARG A 148 -2.14 -9.49 5.57
CA ARG A 148 -0.88 -10.02 5.06
C ARG A 148 -0.61 -9.37 3.73
N LEU A 149 0.50 -8.66 3.65
CA LEU A 149 0.89 -7.90 2.46
C LEU A 149 2.29 -8.31 2.04
N GLY A 150 2.45 -8.60 0.75
CA GLY A 150 3.73 -8.75 0.10
C GLY A 150 3.80 -7.91 -1.14
N ALA A 151 4.90 -7.23 -1.37
CA ALA A 151 5.10 -6.41 -2.54
C ALA A 151 6.53 -6.49 -3.06
N VAL A 152 6.67 -6.41 -4.38
CA VAL A 152 7.95 -6.31 -5.07
C VAL A 152 7.86 -5.26 -6.16
N ALA A 153 8.89 -4.44 -6.28
CA ALA A 153 9.05 -3.55 -7.42
C ALA A 153 10.47 -3.62 -7.95
N ASN A 154 10.61 -3.62 -9.27
CA ASN A 154 11.89 -3.49 -9.93
C ASN A 154 11.84 -2.33 -10.90
N ARG A 155 12.79 -1.42 -10.79
CA ARG A 155 12.83 -0.16 -11.52
C ARG A 155 14.17 -0.01 -12.21
N TRP A 156 14.13 0.48 -13.42
CA TRP A 156 15.28 0.67 -14.29
C TRP A 156 15.38 2.14 -14.72
N LEU A 157 16.58 2.62 -14.80
CA LEU A 157 16.91 3.94 -15.32
C LEU A 157 18.07 3.81 -16.31
N TYR A 158 17.84 4.27 -17.53
CA TYR A 158 18.87 4.48 -18.52
C TYR A 158 19.08 5.98 -18.75
N THR A 159 20.32 6.43 -18.71
CA THR A 159 20.69 7.82 -18.98
C THR A 159 21.66 7.87 -20.16
N ALA A 160 21.24 8.50 -21.25
CA ALA A 160 22.05 8.68 -22.45
C ALA A 160 23.07 9.81 -22.28
N ASP A 161 24.11 9.88 -23.17
CA ASP A 161 25.13 10.91 -23.11
C ASP A 161 24.62 12.34 -23.31
N ASN A 162 23.50 12.50 -24.02
CA ASN A 162 22.84 13.79 -24.21
C ASN A 162 21.93 14.19 -23.02
N GLY A 163 21.93 13.42 -21.93
CA GLY A 163 21.10 13.68 -20.76
C GLY A 163 19.66 13.14 -20.85
N ALA A 164 19.26 12.54 -21.95
CA ALA A 164 17.94 11.91 -22.06
C ALA A 164 17.85 10.70 -21.13
N GLN A 165 16.68 10.54 -20.48
CA GLN A 165 16.44 9.45 -19.55
C GLN A 165 15.26 8.62 -19.99
N VAL A 166 15.40 7.28 -19.86
CA VAL A 166 14.33 6.32 -20.03
C VAL A 166 14.16 5.55 -18.73
N ARG A 167 12.94 5.49 -18.26
CA ARG A 167 12.56 4.79 -17.03
C ARG A 167 11.50 3.75 -17.36
N TRP A 168 11.69 2.54 -16.82
CA TRP A 168 10.68 1.48 -16.91
C TRP A 168 10.76 0.61 -15.67
N GLY A 169 9.73 -0.16 -15.44
CA GLY A 169 9.69 -1.05 -14.30
C GLY A 169 8.34 -1.73 -14.13
N PHE A 170 8.28 -2.52 -13.08
CA PHE A 170 7.04 -3.12 -12.62
C PHE A 170 6.95 -3.10 -11.09
N LYS A 171 5.72 -3.13 -10.62
CA LYS A 171 5.36 -3.33 -9.21
C LYS A 171 4.29 -4.41 -9.15
N TYR A 172 4.52 -5.44 -8.36
CA TYR A 172 3.53 -6.46 -8.04
C TYR A 172 3.24 -6.42 -6.55
N LEU A 173 1.97 -6.59 -6.22
CA LEU A 173 1.47 -6.59 -4.86
C LEU A 173 0.46 -7.72 -4.69
N ALA A 174 0.52 -8.39 -3.54
CA ALA A 174 -0.47 -9.36 -3.11
C ALA A 174 -0.86 -9.08 -1.65
N GLU A 175 -2.15 -8.90 -1.42
CA GLU A 175 -2.73 -8.68 -0.09
C GLU A 175 -3.84 -9.68 0.18
N ASN A 176 -3.89 -10.14 1.42
CA ASN A 176 -5.03 -10.85 1.98
C ASN A 176 -5.43 -10.18 3.28
N ARG A 177 -6.68 -9.75 3.35
CA ARG A 177 -7.26 -9.01 4.47
C ARG A 177 -8.49 -9.76 4.96
N LEU A 178 -8.54 -10.06 6.25
CA LEU A 178 -9.64 -10.77 6.91
C LEU A 178 -10.17 -9.93 8.06
N SER A 179 -11.47 -9.73 8.11
CA SER A 179 -12.16 -8.92 9.13
C SER A 179 -13.48 -9.55 9.53
N GLY A 180 -14.11 -9.04 10.58
CA GLY A 180 -15.39 -9.51 11.10
C GLY A 180 -15.27 -10.03 12.52
N GLN A 181 -16.05 -11.04 12.86
CA GLN A 181 -16.02 -11.63 14.19
C GLN A 181 -14.65 -12.28 14.49
N LYS A 182 -14.20 -12.20 15.73
CA LYS A 182 -12.90 -12.64 16.24
C LYS A 182 -12.50 -14.05 15.80
N HIS A 183 -13.42 -14.99 15.77
CA HIS A 183 -13.17 -16.38 15.40
C HIS A 183 -13.45 -16.71 13.94
N TYR A 184 -13.81 -15.70 13.12
CA TYR A 184 -14.06 -15.90 11.70
C TYR A 184 -12.82 -16.36 10.97
N LYS A 185 -12.98 -17.40 10.13
CA LYS A 185 -11.94 -17.93 9.24
C LYS A 185 -12.47 -17.95 7.81
N ALA A 186 -11.59 -17.69 6.86
CA ALA A 186 -11.97 -17.70 5.43
C ALA A 186 -12.55 -19.03 4.94
N SER A 187 -12.21 -20.16 5.58
CA SER A 187 -12.78 -21.49 5.28
C SER A 187 -14.26 -21.63 5.69
N MET A 188 -14.72 -20.81 6.60
CA MET A 188 -16.13 -20.85 7.05
C MET A 188 -17.09 -20.24 6.04
N ARG A 189 -16.59 -19.56 5.01
CA ARG A 189 -17.41 -18.92 3.96
C ARG A 189 -18.29 -19.93 3.22
N GLU A 190 -17.79 -21.12 2.97
CA GLU A 190 -18.52 -22.16 2.22
C GLU A 190 -19.57 -22.88 3.08
N GLU A 191 -19.40 -22.88 4.42
CA GLU A 191 -20.34 -23.50 5.35
C GLU A 191 -21.53 -22.59 5.68
N MET A 192 -21.40 -21.27 5.46
CA MET A 192 -22.41 -20.27 5.82
C MET A 192 -23.58 -20.15 4.82
N ASP A 193 -23.50 -20.79 3.68
CA ASP A 193 -24.51 -20.61 2.61
C ASP A 193 -25.84 -21.37 2.88
N THR A 194 -25.95 -22.13 3.97
CA THR A 194 -27.07 -23.03 4.16
C THR A 194 -27.85 -22.93 5.48
N ASP A 195 -27.36 -22.22 6.52
CA ASP A 195 -28.05 -22.29 7.81
C ASP A 195 -27.80 -21.07 8.72
N TRP A 196 -28.61 -20.03 8.58
CA TRP A 196 -28.60 -18.82 9.41
C TRP A 196 -28.91 -19.08 10.88
N ASP A 197 -29.58 -20.19 11.18
CA ASP A 197 -30.01 -20.53 12.55
C ASP A 197 -28.91 -21.18 13.40
N LYS A 198 -27.77 -21.59 12.81
CA LYS A 198 -26.71 -22.30 13.53
C LYS A 198 -25.52 -21.44 14.01
N GLY A 199 -25.74 -20.15 14.22
CA GLY A 199 -24.70 -19.27 14.74
C GLY A 199 -23.70 -18.87 13.65
N ALA A 200 -24.22 -18.46 12.50
CA ALA A 200 -23.44 -17.91 11.39
C ALA A 200 -22.52 -16.79 11.87
N MET A 201 -21.20 -16.93 11.63
CA MET A 201 -20.21 -15.89 11.94
C MET A 201 -20.16 -14.87 10.82
N TYR A 202 -20.26 -13.59 11.17
CA TYR A 202 -20.04 -12.51 10.23
C TYR A 202 -18.56 -12.30 9.97
N GLY A 203 -18.18 -12.24 8.69
CA GLY A 203 -16.80 -11.91 8.31
C GLY A 203 -16.67 -11.57 6.84
N SER A 204 -15.57 -10.94 6.52
CA SER A 204 -15.21 -10.51 5.17
C SER A 204 -13.77 -10.87 4.85
N GLN A 205 -13.52 -11.31 3.64
CA GLN A 205 -12.17 -11.51 3.12
C GLN A 205 -11.98 -10.70 1.84
N ILE A 206 -10.94 -9.85 1.84
CA ILE A 206 -10.50 -9.11 0.67
C ILE A 206 -9.15 -9.69 0.22
N LYS A 207 -9.12 -10.18 -1.01
CA LYS A 207 -7.88 -10.60 -1.68
C LYS A 207 -7.60 -9.64 -2.82
N ASN A 208 -6.49 -8.94 -2.76
CA ASN A 208 -6.06 -8.06 -3.81
C ASN A 208 -4.74 -8.53 -4.43
N ARG A 209 -4.67 -8.45 -5.74
CA ARG A 209 -3.45 -8.68 -6.52
C ARG A 209 -3.37 -7.63 -7.59
N GLU A 210 -2.28 -6.92 -7.62
CA GLU A 210 -2.09 -5.80 -8.53
C GLU A 210 -0.72 -5.92 -9.21
N LEU A 211 -0.71 -5.72 -10.52
CA LEU A 211 0.51 -5.59 -11.32
C LEU A 211 0.46 -4.28 -12.08
N ASN A 212 1.42 -3.43 -11.82
CA ASN A 212 1.64 -2.19 -12.55
C ASN A 212 2.95 -2.29 -13.33
N ALA A 213 2.92 -1.94 -14.61
CA ALA A 213 4.10 -1.79 -15.46
C ALA A 213 4.08 -0.41 -16.12
N TYR A 214 5.26 0.19 -16.35
CA TYR A 214 5.40 1.52 -16.90
C TYR A 214 6.72 1.69 -17.64
#